data_9816155a482f45a52b6d3121e7cfa77c
#
_entry.id   9816155a482f45a52b6d3121e7cfa77c
#
_cell.length_a   1.000
_cell.length_b   1.000
_cell.length_c   1.000
_cell.angle_alpha   90.00
_cell.angle_beta   90.00
_cell.angle_gamma   90.00
#
_symmetry.space_group_name_H-M   'P 1'
#
loop_
_entity.id
_entity.type
_entity.pdbx_description
1 polymer ?
#
loop_
_entity_poly.entity_id
_entity_poly.type
_entity_poly.pdbx_seq_one_letter_code
_entity_poly.pdbx_strand_id
1 'polypeptide(L)'
;MPIQNAVSIHDVMSTDILTVRPEERIPEAARRLSERNVGAAIVEPETRGSRPGIISERDVLSCVASGRGPEYLHVADLFTADAMTIPPDSSLQQAAKAMTSDGFRHLVVFDGEKTLGIVSIRDIVSHWSSEGQLPGLGAQIREAMTTEVFAVGLEDSLREAARKMGERGIGAAMVEPAKEGRPPGMISAREVLHSIAAGQDPDTERVTDHLAPRRTFSAPDWSLSQAAEAMTKGGFQHIVVVDGSGIAGILSMRDLMRSLIGS
;
A
#
# COMPACT_ATOMS: atom_id res chain seq x y z
N MET A 1 26.57 3.46 30.40
CA MET A 1 25.84 2.52 29.54
C MET A 1 25.97 3.03 28.12
N PRO A 2 26.42 2.24 27.15
CA PRO A 2 26.44 2.70 25.78
C PRO A 2 25.00 3.02 25.37
N ILE A 3 24.82 4.22 24.79
CA ILE A 3 23.58 4.63 24.14
C ILE A 3 23.35 3.58 23.04
N GLN A 4 22.32 2.73 23.19
CA GLN A 4 21.87 1.90 22.09
C GLN A 4 21.59 2.88 20.94
N ASN A 5 22.35 2.75 19.84
CA ASN A 5 22.12 3.55 18.65
C ASN A 5 20.64 3.37 18.27
N ALA A 6 19.91 4.47 18.29
CA ALA A 6 18.52 4.46 17.85
C ALA A 6 18.50 3.92 16.42
N VAL A 7 17.63 2.94 16.15
CA VAL A 7 17.46 2.33 14.82
C VAL A 7 17.12 3.41 13.80
N SER A 8 17.90 3.45 12.74
CA SER A 8 17.75 4.40 11.63
C SER A 8 17.00 3.78 10.44
N ILE A 9 16.62 4.59 9.48
CA ILE A 9 16.02 4.12 8.22
C ILE A 9 16.99 3.21 7.46
N HIS A 10 18.30 3.47 7.51
CA HIS A 10 19.32 2.62 6.90
C HIS A 10 19.24 1.16 7.36
N ASP A 11 18.83 0.93 8.61
CA ASP A 11 18.79 -0.43 9.20
C ASP A 11 17.59 -1.25 8.75
N VAL A 12 16.53 -0.59 8.22
CA VAL A 12 15.26 -1.22 7.84
C VAL A 12 14.87 -1.06 6.37
N MET A 13 15.56 -0.16 5.63
CA MET A 13 15.28 0.04 4.21
C MET A 13 15.59 -1.22 3.39
N SER A 14 14.86 -1.41 2.30
CA SER A 14 15.25 -2.35 1.26
C SER A 14 16.29 -1.72 0.35
N THR A 15 17.43 -2.38 0.18
CA THR A 15 18.46 -2.02 -0.79
C THR A 15 18.29 -2.74 -2.13
N ASP A 16 17.50 -3.82 -2.15
CA ASP A 16 17.10 -4.50 -3.37
C ASP A 16 15.94 -3.74 -4.03
N ILE A 17 16.29 -2.66 -4.73
CA ILE A 17 15.35 -1.70 -5.30
C ILE A 17 14.91 -2.17 -6.69
N LEU A 18 13.60 -2.18 -6.94
CA LEU A 18 13.10 -2.24 -8.31
C LEU A 18 13.22 -0.86 -8.93
N THR A 19 13.95 -0.77 -10.05
CA THR A 19 14.00 0.44 -10.87
C THR A 19 13.29 0.21 -12.20
N VAL A 20 12.62 1.23 -12.69
CA VAL A 20 11.96 1.28 -14.00
C VAL A 20 12.39 2.55 -14.75
N ARG A 21 12.29 2.51 -16.07
CA ARG A 21 12.64 3.64 -16.91
C ARG A 21 11.39 4.43 -17.30
N PRO A 22 11.51 5.74 -17.54
CA PRO A 22 10.38 6.56 -18.00
C PRO A 22 9.72 6.03 -19.28
N GLU A 23 10.49 5.41 -20.18
CA GLU A 23 10.02 4.89 -21.46
C GLU A 23 9.38 3.50 -21.36
N GLU A 24 9.48 2.82 -20.23
CA GLU A 24 8.83 1.51 -20.05
C GLU A 24 7.31 1.67 -20.10
N ARG A 25 6.62 0.71 -20.73
CA ARG A 25 5.16 0.70 -20.76
C ARG A 25 4.59 0.33 -19.40
N ILE A 26 3.42 0.88 -19.08
CA ILE A 26 2.76 0.61 -17.79
C ILE A 26 2.50 -0.87 -17.56
N PRO A 27 2.01 -1.68 -18.52
CA PRO A 27 1.85 -3.12 -18.28
C PRO A 27 3.18 -3.83 -17.94
N GLU A 28 4.29 -3.41 -18.54
CA GLU A 28 5.61 -3.97 -18.23
C GLU A 28 6.08 -3.61 -16.82
N ALA A 29 5.95 -2.33 -16.44
CA ALA A 29 6.25 -1.88 -15.08
C ALA A 29 5.35 -2.59 -14.05
N ALA A 30 4.05 -2.73 -14.34
CA ALA A 30 3.10 -3.47 -13.51
C ALA A 30 3.49 -4.94 -13.35
N ARG A 31 3.91 -5.60 -14.43
CA ARG A 31 4.40 -6.99 -14.40
C ARG A 31 5.61 -7.13 -13.48
N ARG A 32 6.60 -6.25 -13.60
CA ARG A 32 7.81 -6.26 -12.76
C ARG A 32 7.50 -5.99 -11.28
N LEU A 33 6.58 -5.07 -10.98
CA LEU A 33 6.08 -4.84 -9.61
C LEU A 33 5.41 -6.11 -9.05
N SER A 34 4.55 -6.74 -9.86
CA SER A 34 3.83 -7.97 -9.49
C SER A 34 4.77 -9.14 -9.24
N GLU A 35 5.71 -9.43 -10.16
CA GLU A 35 6.68 -10.52 -10.06
C GLU A 35 7.58 -10.39 -8.82
N ARG A 36 7.99 -9.17 -8.47
CA ARG A 36 8.78 -8.89 -7.27
C ARG A 36 7.94 -8.72 -6.02
N ASN A 37 6.62 -8.75 -6.14
CA ASN A 37 5.67 -8.54 -5.04
C ASN A 37 5.96 -7.24 -4.25
N VAL A 38 6.33 -6.16 -4.95
CA VAL A 38 6.59 -4.84 -4.38
C VAL A 38 5.53 -3.83 -4.78
N GLY A 39 5.23 -2.87 -3.90
CA GLY A 39 4.18 -1.88 -4.10
C GLY A 39 4.63 -0.61 -4.83
N ALA A 40 5.94 -0.45 -5.07
CA ALA A 40 6.49 0.71 -5.75
C ALA A 40 7.83 0.38 -6.42
N ALA A 41 8.18 1.14 -7.45
CA ALA A 41 9.45 1.13 -8.13
C ALA A 41 10.02 2.55 -8.22
N ILE A 42 11.34 2.67 -8.22
CA ILE A 42 12.04 3.93 -8.38
C ILE A 42 12.25 4.22 -9.86
N VAL A 43 12.06 5.47 -10.25
CA VAL A 43 12.44 6.01 -11.55
C VAL A 43 13.71 6.83 -11.33
N GLU A 44 14.85 6.29 -11.79
CA GLU A 44 16.13 6.97 -11.61
C GLU A 44 16.17 8.27 -12.43
N PRO A 45 16.69 9.36 -11.87
CA PRO A 45 16.82 10.61 -12.60
C PRO A 45 17.97 10.50 -13.63
N GLU A 46 17.83 11.21 -14.75
CA GLU A 46 18.86 11.29 -15.78
C GLU A 46 20.13 11.97 -15.30
N THR A 47 20.00 12.90 -14.36
CA THR A 47 21.11 13.68 -13.82
C THR A 47 21.46 13.23 -12.40
N ARG A 48 22.73 12.89 -12.18
CA ARG A 48 23.23 12.55 -10.84
C ARG A 48 23.01 13.70 -9.86
N GLY A 49 22.54 13.36 -8.66
CA GLY A 49 22.23 14.34 -7.61
C GLY A 49 20.81 14.92 -7.70
N SER A 50 20.07 14.67 -8.78
CA SER A 50 18.66 14.98 -8.85
C SER A 50 17.84 13.98 -8.04
N ARG A 51 16.69 14.42 -7.53
CA ARG A 51 15.78 13.52 -6.81
C ARG A 51 15.21 12.45 -7.73
N PRO A 52 15.14 11.21 -7.27
CA PRO A 52 14.50 10.14 -8.03
C PRO A 52 12.98 10.35 -8.10
N GLY A 53 12.37 9.74 -9.10
CA GLY A 53 10.92 9.58 -9.18
C GLY A 53 10.46 8.26 -8.54
N ILE A 54 9.15 8.09 -8.40
CA ILE A 54 8.52 6.87 -7.91
C ILE A 54 7.24 6.57 -8.68
N ILE A 55 7.00 5.30 -8.96
CA ILE A 55 5.72 4.80 -9.46
C ILE A 55 5.23 3.68 -8.55
N SER A 56 3.93 3.64 -8.25
CA SER A 56 3.34 2.70 -7.30
C SER A 56 2.05 2.06 -7.81
N GLU A 57 1.58 1.02 -7.10
CA GLU A 57 0.25 0.40 -7.33
C GLU A 57 -0.86 1.45 -7.38
N ARG A 58 -0.75 2.54 -6.60
CA ARG A 58 -1.76 3.61 -6.54
C ARG A 58 -1.77 4.45 -7.81
N ASP A 59 -0.63 4.67 -8.45
CA ASP A 59 -0.56 5.43 -9.70
C ASP A 59 -1.23 4.65 -10.83
N VAL A 60 -1.04 3.32 -10.86
CA VAL A 60 -1.73 2.43 -11.80
C VAL A 60 -3.23 2.42 -11.53
N LEU A 61 -3.67 2.32 -10.26
CA LEU A 61 -5.07 2.43 -9.88
C LEU A 61 -5.69 3.76 -10.36
N SER A 62 -5.00 4.87 -10.12
CA SER A 62 -5.46 6.21 -10.51
C SER A 62 -5.54 6.36 -12.03
N CYS A 63 -4.61 5.77 -12.77
CA CYS A 63 -4.64 5.71 -14.21
C CYS A 63 -5.91 5.00 -14.71
N VAL A 64 -6.18 3.80 -14.22
CA VAL A 64 -7.38 3.03 -14.58
C VAL A 64 -8.64 3.79 -14.20
N ALA A 65 -8.68 4.40 -13.01
CA ALA A 65 -9.80 5.19 -12.51
C ALA A 65 -10.12 6.40 -13.39
N SER A 66 -9.10 7.04 -13.99
CA SER A 66 -9.25 8.22 -14.85
C SER A 66 -9.79 7.91 -16.25
N GLY A 67 -10.02 6.65 -16.59
CA GLY A 67 -10.46 6.23 -17.93
C GLY A 67 -9.32 6.12 -18.95
N ARG A 68 -8.07 6.37 -18.56
CA ARG A 68 -6.92 6.21 -19.46
C ARG A 68 -6.65 4.72 -19.68
N GLY A 69 -6.26 4.36 -20.90
CA GLY A 69 -5.86 2.98 -21.25
C GLY A 69 -4.40 2.75 -20.85
N PRO A 70 -4.12 1.99 -19.78
CA PRO A 70 -2.75 1.80 -19.30
C PRO A 70 -1.84 1.14 -20.35
N GLU A 71 -2.40 0.39 -21.28
CA GLU A 71 -1.68 -0.27 -22.38
C GLU A 71 -1.01 0.69 -23.37
N TYR A 72 -1.47 1.95 -23.42
CA TYR A 72 -0.91 3.00 -24.31
C TYR A 72 0.07 3.92 -23.59
N LEU A 73 0.22 3.78 -22.28
CA LEU A 73 0.98 4.72 -21.45
C LEU A 73 2.35 4.17 -21.07
N HIS A 74 3.25 5.11 -20.81
CA HIS A 74 4.58 4.85 -20.29
C HIS A 74 4.68 5.28 -18.82
N VAL A 75 5.71 4.83 -18.13
CA VAL A 75 6.01 5.24 -16.76
C VAL A 75 6.06 6.77 -16.66
N ALA A 76 6.65 7.44 -17.66
CA ALA A 76 6.73 8.91 -17.78
C ALA A 76 5.37 9.63 -17.64
N ASP A 77 4.28 8.96 -18.01
CA ASP A 77 2.93 9.54 -17.96
C ASP A 77 2.27 9.49 -16.58
N LEU A 78 2.81 8.68 -15.64
CA LEU A 78 2.17 8.38 -14.36
C LEU A 78 3.06 8.57 -13.13
N PHE A 79 4.38 8.46 -13.26
CA PHE A 79 5.25 8.50 -12.09
C PHE A 79 5.23 9.88 -11.43
N THR A 80 5.43 9.89 -10.12
CA THR A 80 5.68 11.13 -9.38
C THR A 80 7.15 11.49 -9.53
N ALA A 81 7.44 12.58 -10.23
CA ALA A 81 8.77 13.19 -10.23
C ALA A 81 9.08 13.77 -8.85
N ASP A 82 10.36 13.90 -8.50
CA ASP A 82 10.78 14.42 -7.18
C ASP A 82 10.09 13.71 -6.02
N ALA A 83 10.22 12.37 -5.99
CA ALA A 83 9.64 11.55 -4.94
C ALA A 83 10.01 12.09 -3.54
N MET A 84 9.12 11.88 -2.57
CA MET A 84 9.44 12.18 -1.17
C MET A 84 10.64 11.35 -0.74
N THR A 85 11.71 12.03 -0.36
CA THR A 85 12.96 11.40 0.09
C THR A 85 13.16 11.56 1.60
N ILE A 86 13.94 10.66 2.16
CA ILE A 86 14.37 10.71 3.56
C ILE A 86 15.86 10.35 3.66
N PRO A 87 16.63 11.07 4.50
CA PRO A 87 18.02 10.71 4.79
C PRO A 87 18.14 9.33 5.47
N PRO A 88 19.23 8.58 5.22
CA PRO A 88 19.41 7.24 5.77
C PRO A 88 19.53 7.19 7.30
N ASP A 89 20.03 8.26 7.91
CA ASP A 89 20.18 8.42 9.36
C ASP A 89 18.92 8.88 10.10
N SER A 90 17.82 9.11 9.37
CA SER A 90 16.53 9.48 9.95
C SER A 90 15.96 8.35 10.81
N SER A 91 15.20 8.70 11.86
CA SER A 91 14.53 7.71 12.69
C SER A 91 13.30 7.11 12.01
N LEU A 92 12.88 5.91 12.45
CA LEU A 92 11.66 5.27 11.98
C LEU A 92 10.42 6.13 12.27
N GLN A 93 10.42 6.86 13.39
CA GLN A 93 9.32 7.75 13.75
C GLN A 93 9.22 8.95 12.81
N GLN A 94 10.35 9.53 12.38
CA GLN A 94 10.33 10.60 11.38
C GLN A 94 9.77 10.12 10.05
N ALA A 95 10.16 8.92 9.58
CA ALA A 95 9.62 8.33 8.37
C ALA A 95 8.12 8.03 8.50
N ALA A 96 7.70 7.41 9.61
CA ALA A 96 6.30 7.11 9.88
C ALA A 96 5.44 8.38 9.88
N LYS A 97 5.93 9.46 10.51
CA LYS A 97 5.26 10.75 10.52
C LYS A 97 5.15 11.35 9.12
N ALA A 98 6.22 11.37 8.32
CA ALA A 98 6.19 11.86 6.96
C ALA A 98 5.19 11.07 6.10
N MET A 99 5.20 9.73 6.19
CA MET A 99 4.27 8.88 5.44
C MET A 99 2.80 9.14 5.81
N THR A 100 2.50 9.36 7.11
CA THR A 100 1.11 9.56 7.55
C THR A 100 0.59 10.96 7.30
N SER A 101 1.44 12.00 7.42
CA SER A 101 1.06 13.39 7.16
C SER A 101 0.74 13.64 5.70
N ASP A 102 1.58 13.12 4.79
CA ASP A 102 1.47 13.39 3.35
C ASP A 102 0.74 12.27 2.59
N GLY A 103 0.34 11.21 3.29
CA GLY A 103 -0.43 10.11 2.72
C GLY A 103 0.38 9.14 1.86
N PHE A 104 1.70 9.16 1.95
CA PHE A 104 2.59 8.23 1.24
C PHE A 104 2.71 6.88 1.97
N ARG A 105 3.00 5.82 1.21
CA ARG A 105 3.27 4.49 1.75
C ARG A 105 4.73 4.07 1.58
N HIS A 106 5.48 4.82 0.82
CA HIS A 106 6.89 4.60 0.51
C HIS A 106 7.64 5.91 0.55
N LEU A 107 8.87 5.89 1.03
CA LEU A 107 9.83 6.98 0.92
C LEU A 107 11.09 6.45 0.27
N VAL A 108 11.68 7.26 -0.60
CA VAL A 108 12.97 6.93 -1.19
C VAL A 108 14.08 7.36 -0.23
N VAL A 109 14.98 6.45 0.10
CA VAL A 109 16.13 6.77 0.94
C VAL A 109 17.24 7.35 0.05
N PHE A 110 17.56 8.62 0.29
CA PHE A 110 18.44 9.40 -0.57
C PHE A 110 19.45 10.18 0.28
N ASP A 111 20.73 10.09 -0.07
CA ASP A 111 21.82 10.74 0.70
C ASP A 111 22.20 12.14 0.20
N GLY A 112 21.49 12.65 -0.81
CA GLY A 112 21.79 13.92 -1.47
C GLY A 112 22.53 13.75 -2.80
N GLU A 113 23.09 12.57 -3.07
CA GLU A 113 23.81 12.27 -4.32
C GLU A 113 23.20 11.09 -5.08
N LYS A 114 22.73 10.07 -4.37
CA LYS A 114 22.21 8.82 -4.95
C LYS A 114 21.10 8.22 -4.10
N THR A 115 20.30 7.40 -4.76
CA THR A 115 19.32 6.52 -4.10
C THR A 115 20.05 5.38 -3.40
N LEU A 116 19.77 5.20 -2.09
CA LEU A 116 20.34 4.13 -1.28
C LEU A 116 19.36 2.97 -1.11
N GLY A 117 18.06 3.26 -1.08
CA GLY A 117 17.03 2.28 -0.79
C GLY A 117 15.63 2.86 -0.90
N ILE A 118 14.68 2.04 -0.53
CA ILE A 118 13.28 2.41 -0.36
C ILE A 118 12.80 1.87 0.99
N VAL A 119 11.96 2.62 1.68
CA VAL A 119 11.33 2.18 2.91
C VAL A 119 9.82 2.34 2.79
N SER A 120 9.07 1.33 3.23
CA SER A 120 7.61 1.34 3.22
C SER A 120 7.03 1.36 4.65
N ILE A 121 5.75 1.70 4.76
CA ILE A 121 5.00 1.55 6.02
C ILE A 121 5.15 0.12 6.57
N ARG A 122 5.13 -0.90 5.69
CA ARG A 122 5.28 -2.30 6.09
C ARG A 122 6.62 -2.58 6.76
N ASP A 123 7.71 -2.04 6.22
CA ASP A 123 9.05 -2.27 6.76
C ASP A 123 9.17 -1.71 8.17
N ILE A 124 8.65 -0.51 8.40
CA ILE A 124 8.63 0.14 9.72
C ILE A 124 7.78 -0.66 10.71
N VAL A 125 6.54 -1.02 10.33
CA VAL A 125 5.63 -1.78 11.20
C VAL A 125 6.20 -3.18 11.48
N SER A 126 6.81 -3.82 10.48
CA SER A 126 7.46 -5.12 10.62
C SER A 126 8.60 -5.07 11.63
N HIS A 127 9.45 -4.06 11.52
CA HIS A 127 10.56 -3.87 12.46
C HIS A 127 10.05 -3.63 13.88
N TRP A 128 9.12 -2.70 14.09
CA TRP A 128 8.55 -2.45 15.41
C TRP A 128 7.86 -3.69 16.00
N SER A 129 7.17 -4.47 15.16
CA SER A 129 6.50 -5.71 15.59
C SER A 129 7.49 -6.78 16.01
N SER A 130 8.56 -6.98 15.25
CA SER A 130 9.59 -8.00 15.56
C SER A 130 10.40 -7.70 16.83
N GLU A 131 10.64 -6.42 17.09
CA GLU A 131 11.38 -5.95 18.27
C GLU A 131 10.48 -5.77 19.50
N GLY A 132 9.17 -6.01 19.40
CA GLY A 132 8.22 -5.74 20.48
C GLY A 132 8.12 -4.25 20.85
N GLN A 133 8.46 -3.37 19.93
CA GLN A 133 8.56 -1.92 20.14
C GLN A 133 7.39 -1.14 19.51
N LEU A 134 6.27 -1.81 19.21
CA LEU A 134 5.09 -1.14 18.68
C LEU A 134 4.63 -0.03 19.65
N PRO A 135 4.56 1.23 19.21
CA PRO A 135 3.98 2.29 20.02
C PRO A 135 2.50 2.00 20.33
N GLY A 136 1.97 2.55 21.43
CA GLY A 136 0.53 2.41 21.71
C GLY A 136 0.09 1.02 22.16
N LEU A 137 0.94 0.29 22.90
CA LEU A 137 0.59 -0.99 23.51
C LEU A 137 -0.73 -0.88 24.30
N GLY A 138 -1.75 -1.65 23.88
CA GLY A 138 -3.07 -1.71 24.52
C GLY A 138 -4.21 -1.10 23.70
N ALA A 139 -3.94 -0.27 22.68
CA ALA A 139 -4.97 0.21 21.78
C ALA A 139 -5.57 -0.94 20.94
N GLN A 140 -6.87 -0.88 20.70
CA GLN A 140 -7.62 -1.91 20.00
C GLN A 140 -7.94 -1.47 18.55
N ILE A 141 -8.20 -2.47 17.69
CA ILE A 141 -8.56 -2.22 16.28
C ILE A 141 -9.73 -1.24 16.16
N ARG A 142 -10.75 -1.34 17.04
CA ARG A 142 -11.92 -0.46 17.04
C ARG A 142 -11.59 1.03 17.14
N GLU A 143 -10.43 1.37 17.68
CA GLU A 143 -9.99 2.76 17.88
C GLU A 143 -9.31 3.34 16.63
N ALA A 144 -8.88 2.46 15.72
CA ALA A 144 -8.12 2.84 14.51
C ALA A 144 -8.83 2.47 13.21
N MET A 145 -9.81 1.56 13.22
CA MET A 145 -10.52 1.10 12.02
C MET A 145 -11.41 2.20 11.42
N THR A 146 -11.58 2.16 10.11
CA THR A 146 -12.62 2.90 9.40
C THR A 146 -13.93 2.12 9.50
N THR A 147 -14.97 2.73 10.07
CA THR A 147 -16.31 2.12 10.25
C THR A 147 -17.24 2.36 9.06
N GLU A 148 -17.00 3.44 8.30
CA GLU A 148 -17.72 3.68 7.04
C GLU A 148 -17.10 2.81 5.93
N VAL A 149 -17.61 1.57 5.83
CA VAL A 149 -17.08 0.58 4.88
C VAL A 149 -17.70 0.79 3.51
N PHE A 150 -16.86 1.07 2.54
CA PHE A 150 -17.27 1.24 1.16
C PHE A 150 -17.21 -0.11 0.41
N ALA A 151 -18.25 -0.39 -0.38
CA ALA A 151 -18.33 -1.59 -1.20
C ALA A 151 -18.52 -1.25 -2.69
N VAL A 152 -18.02 -2.15 -3.53
CA VAL A 152 -18.24 -2.20 -4.99
C VAL A 152 -19.02 -3.46 -5.36
N GLY A 153 -19.70 -3.44 -6.50
CA GLY A 153 -20.46 -4.58 -7.00
C GLY A 153 -19.55 -5.68 -7.54
N LEU A 154 -19.99 -6.93 -7.43
CA LEU A 154 -19.29 -8.09 -8.04
C LEU A 154 -19.16 -7.98 -9.55
N GLU A 155 -20.19 -7.45 -10.21
CA GLU A 155 -20.28 -7.30 -11.66
C GLU A 155 -19.73 -5.96 -12.17
N ASP A 156 -19.26 -5.09 -11.27
CA ASP A 156 -18.55 -3.88 -11.69
C ASP A 156 -17.34 -4.27 -12.53
N SER A 157 -17.00 -3.48 -13.55
CA SER A 157 -15.70 -3.62 -14.21
C SER A 157 -14.58 -3.16 -13.26
N LEU A 158 -13.36 -3.61 -13.51
CA LEU A 158 -12.20 -3.14 -12.74
C LEU A 158 -12.03 -1.62 -12.84
N ARG A 159 -12.34 -1.04 -14.01
CA ARG A 159 -12.34 0.42 -14.20
C ARG A 159 -13.36 1.11 -13.31
N GLU A 160 -14.58 0.59 -13.27
CA GLU A 160 -15.64 1.16 -12.42
C GLU A 160 -15.29 1.06 -10.93
N ALA A 161 -14.76 -0.08 -10.49
CA ALA A 161 -14.28 -0.26 -9.12
C ALA A 161 -13.11 0.69 -8.82
N ALA A 162 -12.14 0.83 -9.73
CA ALA A 162 -11.03 1.76 -9.57
C ALA A 162 -11.50 3.22 -9.49
N ARG A 163 -12.47 3.63 -10.33
CA ARG A 163 -13.08 4.96 -10.29
C ARG A 163 -13.74 5.23 -8.94
N LYS A 164 -14.58 4.31 -8.47
CA LYS A 164 -15.25 4.40 -7.18
C LYS A 164 -14.28 4.49 -6.00
N MET A 165 -13.18 3.74 -6.04
CA MET A 165 -12.11 3.82 -5.04
C MET A 165 -11.34 5.14 -5.13
N GLY A 166 -11.02 5.58 -6.34
CA GLY A 166 -10.29 6.82 -6.60
C GLY A 166 -11.01 8.06 -6.09
N GLU A 167 -12.34 8.16 -6.33
CA GLU A 167 -13.19 9.26 -5.86
C GLU A 167 -13.21 9.40 -4.34
N ARG A 168 -12.92 8.30 -3.62
CA ARG A 168 -12.85 8.26 -2.16
C ARG A 168 -11.42 8.30 -1.60
N GLY A 169 -10.42 8.32 -2.46
CA GLY A 169 -9.02 8.29 -2.06
C GLY A 169 -8.60 7.01 -1.32
N ILE A 170 -9.37 5.91 -1.50
CA ILE A 170 -9.13 4.61 -0.84
C ILE A 170 -8.36 3.67 -1.77
N GLY A 171 -7.55 2.79 -1.17
CA GLY A 171 -6.76 1.78 -1.90
C GLY A 171 -7.37 0.38 -1.90
N ALA A 172 -8.49 0.18 -1.21
CA ALA A 172 -9.24 -1.07 -1.19
C ALA A 172 -10.72 -0.82 -0.92
N ALA A 173 -11.57 -1.70 -1.41
CA ALA A 173 -13.01 -1.69 -1.18
C ALA A 173 -13.49 -3.11 -0.87
N MET A 174 -14.54 -3.21 -0.08
CA MET A 174 -15.27 -4.46 0.06
C MET A 174 -16.02 -4.78 -1.23
N VAL A 175 -16.30 -6.04 -1.44
CA VAL A 175 -17.10 -6.49 -2.58
C VAL A 175 -18.35 -7.15 -2.03
N GLU A 176 -19.51 -6.69 -2.49
CA GLU A 176 -20.79 -7.21 -2.06
C GLU A 176 -20.88 -8.72 -2.31
N PRO A 177 -21.35 -9.52 -1.35
CA PRO A 177 -21.46 -10.95 -1.55
C PRO A 177 -22.53 -11.27 -2.61
N ALA A 178 -22.22 -12.21 -3.52
CA ALA A 178 -23.16 -12.66 -4.56
C ALA A 178 -24.41 -13.32 -4.01
N LYS A 179 -24.38 -13.82 -2.77
CA LYS A 179 -25.48 -14.49 -2.07
C LYS A 179 -25.37 -14.24 -0.57
N GLU A 180 -26.51 -14.12 0.10
CA GLU A 180 -26.58 -14.11 1.57
C GLU A 180 -25.82 -15.31 2.17
N GLY A 181 -25.06 -15.04 3.25
CA GLY A 181 -24.29 -16.06 3.97
C GLY A 181 -22.89 -16.35 3.40
N ARG A 182 -22.48 -15.74 2.31
CA ARG A 182 -21.08 -15.80 1.87
C ARG A 182 -20.27 -14.67 2.50
N PRO A 183 -19.00 -14.93 2.89
CA PRO A 183 -18.14 -13.87 3.35
C PRO A 183 -17.93 -12.85 2.22
N PRO A 184 -17.93 -11.55 2.55
CA PRO A 184 -17.70 -10.49 1.56
C PRO A 184 -16.33 -10.62 0.90
N GLY A 185 -16.24 -10.20 -0.35
CA GLY A 185 -14.99 -10.08 -1.08
C GLY A 185 -14.21 -8.82 -0.69
N MET A 186 -13.01 -8.69 -1.21
CA MET A 186 -12.23 -7.45 -1.19
C MET A 186 -11.47 -7.32 -2.50
N ILE A 187 -11.37 -6.09 -2.99
CA ILE A 187 -10.51 -5.71 -4.11
C ILE A 187 -9.63 -4.53 -3.68
N SER A 188 -8.40 -4.48 -4.15
CA SER A 188 -7.48 -3.38 -3.85
C SER A 188 -6.69 -2.95 -5.08
N ALA A 189 -5.90 -1.89 -4.92
CA ALA A 189 -4.97 -1.43 -5.96
C ALA A 189 -4.04 -2.53 -6.47
N ARG A 190 -3.73 -3.53 -5.63
CA ARG A 190 -2.89 -4.67 -5.99
C ARG A 190 -3.57 -5.59 -7.00
N GLU A 191 -4.84 -5.91 -6.83
CA GLU A 191 -5.60 -6.74 -7.77
C GLU A 191 -5.74 -6.03 -9.11
N VAL A 192 -5.96 -4.72 -9.12
CA VAL A 192 -5.96 -3.92 -10.35
C VAL A 192 -4.59 -3.95 -11.02
N LEU A 193 -3.49 -3.77 -10.25
CA LEU A 193 -2.12 -3.89 -10.78
C LEU A 193 -1.88 -5.26 -11.42
N HIS A 194 -2.30 -6.34 -10.76
CA HIS A 194 -2.13 -7.71 -11.28
C HIS A 194 -2.87 -7.93 -12.59
N SER A 195 -4.07 -7.39 -12.74
CA SER A 195 -4.84 -7.45 -13.99
C SER A 195 -4.11 -6.71 -15.12
N ILE A 196 -3.62 -5.50 -14.87
CA ILE A 196 -2.83 -4.74 -15.86
C ILE A 196 -1.51 -5.47 -16.21
N ALA A 197 -0.85 -6.07 -15.22
CA ALA A 197 0.35 -6.87 -15.41
C ALA A 197 0.11 -8.10 -16.30
N ALA A 198 -1.09 -8.68 -16.24
CA ALA A 198 -1.53 -9.80 -17.10
C ALA A 198 -1.99 -9.34 -18.50
N GLY A 199 -1.99 -8.04 -18.79
CA GLY A 199 -2.44 -7.49 -20.07
C GLY A 199 -3.95 -7.52 -20.26
N GLN A 200 -4.72 -7.61 -19.18
CA GLN A 200 -6.17 -7.66 -19.21
C GLN A 200 -6.76 -6.25 -19.35
N ASP A 201 -7.91 -6.16 -20.02
CA ASP A 201 -8.62 -4.91 -20.23
C ASP A 201 -9.53 -4.58 -19.03
N PRO A 202 -9.26 -3.50 -18.27
CA PRO A 202 -10.04 -3.16 -17.08
C PRO A 202 -11.51 -2.81 -17.36
N ASP A 203 -11.91 -2.59 -18.60
CA ASP A 203 -13.30 -2.34 -18.98
C ASP A 203 -14.10 -3.64 -19.09
N THR A 204 -13.46 -4.74 -19.46
CA THR A 204 -14.09 -6.05 -19.66
C THR A 204 -13.95 -6.98 -18.47
N GLU A 205 -12.85 -6.85 -17.72
CA GLU A 205 -12.62 -7.65 -16.52
C GLU A 205 -13.58 -7.27 -15.38
N ARG A 206 -14.10 -8.28 -14.68
CA ARG A 206 -15.06 -8.10 -13.59
C ARG A 206 -14.40 -8.24 -12.23
N VAL A 207 -14.89 -7.48 -11.26
CA VAL A 207 -14.43 -7.54 -9.86
C VAL A 207 -14.46 -8.98 -9.32
N THR A 208 -15.48 -9.77 -9.69
CA THR A 208 -15.63 -11.16 -9.26
C THR A 208 -14.42 -12.04 -9.60
N ASP A 209 -13.71 -11.75 -10.71
CA ASP A 209 -12.57 -12.54 -11.21
C ASP A 209 -11.24 -12.14 -10.56
N HIS A 210 -11.24 -11.02 -9.82
CA HIS A 210 -10.05 -10.39 -9.24
C HIS A 210 -10.14 -10.20 -7.71
N LEU A 211 -10.96 -10.99 -7.04
CA LEU A 211 -11.06 -10.88 -5.57
C LEU A 211 -9.73 -11.24 -4.91
N ALA A 212 -9.34 -10.45 -3.93
CA ALA A 212 -8.13 -10.70 -3.13
C ALA A 212 -8.15 -12.15 -2.60
N PRO A 213 -7.11 -12.96 -2.89
CA PRO A 213 -7.11 -14.40 -2.60
C PRO A 213 -7.06 -14.70 -1.10
N ARG A 214 -6.50 -13.76 -0.32
CA ARG A 214 -6.41 -13.87 1.14
C ARG A 214 -7.11 -12.70 1.79
N ARG A 215 -8.08 -13.02 2.63
CA ARG A 215 -8.80 -12.08 3.48
C ARG A 215 -8.58 -12.47 4.91
N THR A 216 -8.18 -11.53 5.73
CA THR A 216 -8.05 -11.75 7.15
C THR A 216 -9.16 -11.02 7.86
N PHE A 217 -9.84 -11.74 8.73
CA PHE A 217 -10.87 -11.23 9.59
C PHE A 217 -10.34 -11.11 11.01
N SER A 218 -10.77 -10.08 11.71
CA SER A 218 -10.49 -9.89 13.13
C SER A 218 -11.74 -9.44 13.87
N ALA A 219 -11.70 -9.56 15.19
CA ALA A 219 -12.69 -8.91 16.05
C ALA A 219 -12.24 -7.47 16.39
N PRO A 220 -13.19 -6.56 16.73
CA PRO A 220 -12.87 -5.17 17.07
C PRO A 220 -11.96 -5.00 18.30
N ASP A 221 -11.92 -5.99 19.18
CA ASP A 221 -11.14 -6.03 20.42
C ASP A 221 -9.72 -6.58 20.25
N TRP A 222 -9.32 -7.01 19.03
CA TRP A 222 -7.92 -7.31 18.78
C TRP A 222 -7.07 -6.09 19.08
N SER A 223 -5.88 -6.32 19.66
CA SER A 223 -4.91 -5.25 19.81
C SER A 223 -4.31 -4.84 18.47
N LEU A 224 -3.86 -3.59 18.35
CA LEU A 224 -3.13 -3.13 17.18
C LEU A 224 -1.85 -3.92 16.96
N SER A 225 -1.24 -4.47 18.02
CA SER A 225 -0.09 -5.37 17.93
C SER A 225 -0.43 -6.67 17.22
N GLN A 226 -1.57 -7.29 17.55
CA GLN A 226 -2.05 -8.48 16.85
C GLN A 226 -2.34 -8.20 15.37
N ALA A 227 -2.93 -7.03 15.08
CA ALA A 227 -3.17 -6.60 13.72
C ALA A 227 -1.87 -6.38 12.93
N ALA A 228 -0.88 -5.71 13.53
CA ALA A 228 0.44 -5.49 12.93
C ALA A 228 1.13 -6.82 12.60
N GLU A 229 1.15 -7.74 13.55
CA GLU A 229 1.73 -9.06 13.36
C GLU A 229 1.03 -9.85 12.25
N ALA A 230 -0.30 -9.87 12.24
CA ALA A 230 -1.08 -10.54 11.22
C ALA A 230 -0.82 -9.95 9.82
N MET A 231 -0.81 -8.61 9.68
CA MET A 231 -0.54 -7.92 8.41
C MET A 231 0.87 -8.18 7.89
N THR A 232 1.88 -8.12 8.77
CA THR A 232 3.29 -8.29 8.37
C THR A 232 3.59 -9.74 7.99
N LYS A 233 3.19 -10.72 8.81
CA LYS A 233 3.37 -12.15 8.54
C LYS A 233 2.54 -12.63 7.34
N GLY A 234 1.31 -12.11 7.21
CA GLY A 234 0.40 -12.48 6.12
C GLY A 234 0.66 -11.79 4.78
N GLY A 235 1.46 -10.71 4.78
CA GLY A 235 1.78 -9.94 3.57
C GLY A 235 0.61 -9.12 3.02
N PHE A 236 -0.44 -8.85 3.79
CA PHE A 236 -1.60 -8.06 3.37
C PHE A 236 -1.63 -6.69 4.06
N GLN A 237 -2.35 -5.76 3.45
CA GLN A 237 -2.40 -4.36 3.88
C GLN A 237 -3.72 -3.94 4.54
N HIS A 238 -4.70 -4.84 4.58
CA HIS A 238 -6.04 -4.58 5.10
C HIS A 238 -6.55 -5.78 5.90
N ILE A 239 -7.25 -5.51 6.99
CA ILE A 239 -8.00 -6.49 7.79
C ILE A 239 -9.47 -6.08 7.78
N VAL A 240 -10.35 -7.04 7.51
CA VAL A 240 -11.79 -6.86 7.66
C VAL A 240 -12.16 -7.12 9.11
N VAL A 241 -12.78 -6.15 9.75
CA VAL A 241 -13.19 -6.26 11.15
C VAL A 241 -14.64 -6.69 11.19
N VAL A 242 -14.92 -7.77 11.90
CA VAL A 242 -16.27 -8.34 12.01
C VAL A 242 -16.67 -8.48 13.47
N ASP A 243 -17.95 -8.31 13.74
CA ASP A 243 -18.56 -8.57 15.04
C ASP A 243 -19.86 -9.39 14.89
N GLY A 244 -20.64 -9.50 15.97
CA GLY A 244 -21.89 -10.25 15.96
C GLY A 244 -22.97 -9.70 15.01
N SER A 245 -22.82 -8.47 14.50
CA SER A 245 -23.76 -7.84 13.55
C SER A 245 -23.26 -7.90 12.09
N GLY A 246 -22.03 -8.36 11.86
CA GLY A 246 -21.44 -8.46 10.53
C GLY A 246 -20.12 -7.70 10.39
N ILE A 247 -19.96 -6.94 9.29
CA ILE A 247 -18.75 -6.12 9.08
C ILE A 247 -18.83 -4.86 9.95
N ALA A 248 -17.92 -4.74 10.91
CA ALA A 248 -17.79 -3.58 11.78
C ALA A 248 -16.87 -2.49 11.20
N GLY A 249 -15.94 -2.87 10.32
CA GLY A 249 -14.99 -1.92 9.75
C GLY A 249 -13.89 -2.56 8.92
N ILE A 250 -12.96 -1.72 8.46
CA ILE A 250 -11.71 -2.12 7.81
C ILE A 250 -10.56 -1.39 8.50
N LEU A 251 -9.49 -2.12 8.82
CA LEU A 251 -8.22 -1.54 9.26
C LEU A 251 -7.19 -1.66 8.13
N SER A 252 -6.66 -0.54 7.68
CA SER A 252 -5.52 -0.53 6.75
C SER A 252 -4.18 -0.40 7.49
N MET A 253 -3.08 -0.80 6.85
CA MET A 253 -1.72 -0.60 7.37
C MET A 253 -1.43 0.89 7.65
N ARG A 254 -2.04 1.81 6.89
CA ARG A 254 -1.91 3.26 7.11
C ARG A 254 -2.63 3.71 8.39
N ASP A 255 -3.85 3.21 8.62
CA ASP A 255 -4.63 3.56 9.82
C ASP A 255 -3.94 3.01 11.05
N LEU A 256 -3.42 1.77 10.96
CA LEU A 256 -2.57 1.18 11.97
C LEU A 256 -1.37 2.08 12.29
N MET A 257 -0.58 2.47 11.27
CA MET A 257 0.57 3.34 11.45
C MET A 257 0.20 4.68 12.10
N ARG A 258 -0.87 5.33 11.62
CA ARG A 258 -1.37 6.59 12.16
C ARG A 258 -1.70 6.47 13.65
N SER A 259 -2.37 5.41 14.03
CA SER A 259 -2.71 5.15 15.44
C SER A 259 -1.47 4.87 16.29
N LEU A 260 -0.46 4.17 15.75
CA LEU A 260 0.77 3.84 16.46
C LEU A 260 1.65 5.06 16.78
N ILE A 261 1.68 6.06 15.91
CA ILE A 261 2.54 7.25 16.13
C ILE A 261 1.83 8.40 16.89
N GLY A 262 0.55 8.27 17.14
CA GLY A 262 -0.29 9.33 17.69
C GLY A 262 -0.54 10.45 16.67
N SER A 263 -1.77 10.80 16.45
CA SER A 263 -2.16 11.96 15.63
C SER A 263 -1.84 13.25 16.34
#